data_7b3c5839e44b5600b5e7b8e43549ac5a
#
_entry.id   7b3c5839e44b5600b5e7b8e43549ac5a
#
_cell.length_a   1.000
_cell.length_b   1.000
_cell.length_c   1.000
_cell.angle_alpha   90.00
_cell.angle_beta   90.00
_cell.angle_gamma   90.00
#
_symmetry.space_group_name_H-M   'P 1'
#
loop_
_entity.id
_entity.type
_entity.pdbx_description
1 polymer ?
#
loop_
_entity_poly.entity_id
_entity_poly.type
_entity_poly.pdbx_seq_one_letter_code
_entity_poly.pdbx_strand_id
1 'polypeptide(L)'
;LVGSEMCIRDSYCFTFIRIHLDIERNFSAMQLSSQTLSLSEKLNLLADAAKYDVACTSSGVNRAGKQGHLGNSVSCGICHSFSSDGRCISLLKILQSNDCIYDCKYCVNRAGNDRQRATFTPEEVCTLVTEFYRRNYIEGLFLSSAVCKNPAHTMELMYRTLHLLRNRYRFNGYIHVKAIPGAPVEPVSYT
;
A
#
# COMPACT_ATOMS: atom_id res chain seq x y z
N LEU A 1 -29.00 18.23 -11.80
CA LEU A 1 -29.03 17.65 -10.46
C LEU A 1 -28.38 16.26 -10.58
N VAL A 2 -27.08 16.20 -10.50
CA VAL A 2 -26.35 14.94 -10.44
C VAL A 2 -26.37 14.54 -8.96
N GLY A 3 -27.13 13.45 -8.66
CA GLY A 3 -27.16 12.87 -7.33
C GLY A 3 -25.78 12.38 -6.93
N SER A 4 -25.24 12.96 -5.88
CA SER A 4 -24.08 12.42 -5.19
C SER A 4 -24.50 11.11 -4.54
N GLU A 5 -24.30 9.99 -5.23
CA GLU A 5 -24.29 8.69 -4.56
C GLU A 5 -23.06 8.66 -3.66
N MET A 6 -23.29 9.02 -2.41
CA MET A 6 -22.33 8.82 -1.34
C MET A 6 -22.02 7.33 -1.25
N CYS A 7 -20.78 6.98 -1.54
CA CYS A 7 -20.27 5.63 -1.39
C CYS A 7 -20.50 5.18 0.06
N ILE A 8 -21.45 4.26 0.30
CA ILE A 8 -21.84 3.73 1.61
C ILE A 8 -20.73 2.79 2.16
N ARG A 9 -19.47 3.21 2.06
CA ARG A 9 -18.34 2.42 2.56
C ARG A 9 -17.65 3.00 3.80
N ASP A 10 -18.22 4.06 4.39
CA ASP A 10 -17.64 4.69 5.60
C ASP A 10 -17.79 3.86 6.89
N SER A 11 -18.59 2.78 6.86
CA SER A 11 -18.78 1.88 8.01
C SER A 11 -17.61 0.92 8.30
N TYR A 12 -16.62 0.87 7.40
CA TYR A 12 -15.58 -0.17 7.46
C TYR A 12 -14.37 0.16 8.33
N CYS A 13 -14.29 1.34 8.88
CA CYS A 13 -13.14 1.74 9.68
C CYS A 13 -13.06 1.05 11.06
N PHE A 14 -14.19 0.71 11.65
CA PHE A 14 -14.24 -0.07 12.91
C PHE A 14 -13.71 -1.49 12.73
N THR A 15 -13.88 -2.05 11.53
CA THR A 15 -13.38 -3.38 11.19
C THR A 15 -11.86 -3.36 10.95
N PHE A 16 -11.29 -2.23 10.57
CA PHE A 16 -9.85 -2.07 10.36
C PHE A 16 -9.04 -2.28 11.64
N ILE A 17 -9.52 -1.75 12.78
CA ILE A 17 -8.89 -1.98 14.10
C ILE A 17 -8.95 -3.46 14.46
N ARG A 18 -10.04 -4.13 14.14
CA ARG A 18 -10.22 -5.57 14.42
C ARG A 18 -9.34 -6.44 13.51
N ILE A 19 -9.17 -6.05 12.25
CA ILE A 19 -8.24 -6.68 11.30
C ILE A 19 -6.80 -6.55 11.77
N HIS A 20 -6.42 -5.40 12.28
CA HIS A 20 -5.12 -5.15 12.88
C HIS A 20 -4.80 -6.18 13.96
N LEU A 21 -5.73 -6.41 14.86
CA LEU A 21 -5.59 -7.38 15.96
C LEU A 21 -5.56 -8.84 15.49
N ASP A 22 -6.31 -9.18 14.43
CA ASP A 22 -6.38 -10.54 13.90
C ASP A 22 -5.14 -10.87 13.04
N ILE A 23 -4.60 -9.89 12.32
CA ILE A 23 -3.33 -10.04 11.58
C ILE A 23 -2.17 -10.22 12.56
N GLU A 24 -2.15 -9.47 13.66
CA GLU A 24 -1.11 -9.59 14.69
C GLU A 24 -1.16 -10.94 15.41
N ARG A 25 -2.35 -11.48 15.71
CA ARG A 25 -2.49 -12.80 16.35
C ARG A 25 -1.96 -13.94 15.48
N ASN A 26 -2.18 -13.89 14.18
CA ASN A 26 -1.69 -14.92 13.25
C ASN A 26 -0.19 -14.81 12.96
N PHE A 27 0.41 -13.63 13.13
CA PHE A 27 1.82 -13.38 12.88
C PHE A 27 2.70 -13.53 14.13
N SER A 28 2.16 -13.31 15.34
CA SER A 28 2.91 -13.45 16.62
C SER A 28 3.46 -14.84 16.88
N ALA A 29 2.96 -15.85 16.20
CA ALA A 29 3.45 -17.23 16.35
C ALA A 29 4.79 -17.49 15.62
N MET A 30 5.33 -16.52 14.87
CA MET A 30 6.46 -16.74 13.97
C MET A 30 7.70 -15.85 14.22
N GLN A 31 7.72 -15.01 15.25
CA GLN A 31 8.88 -14.13 15.47
C GLN A 31 9.41 -14.12 16.90
N LEU A 32 10.55 -14.74 17.06
CA LEU A 32 11.46 -14.48 18.16
C LEU A 32 12.62 -13.62 17.64
N SER A 33 12.84 -12.46 18.33
CA SER A 33 14.03 -11.59 18.36
C SER A 33 14.37 -10.75 17.12
N SER A 34 14.26 -9.51 17.32
CA SER A 34 14.90 -8.23 16.95
C SER A 34 13.84 -7.16 16.69
N GLN A 35 14.11 -5.89 16.94
CA GLN A 35 13.20 -4.74 16.81
C GLN A 35 12.69 -4.56 15.36
N THR A 36 11.88 -5.49 14.89
CA THR A 36 11.21 -5.40 13.60
C THR A 36 9.83 -4.81 13.82
N LEU A 37 9.55 -3.71 13.13
CA LEU A 37 8.22 -3.11 13.07
C LEU A 37 7.16 -4.19 12.79
N SER A 38 6.05 -4.14 13.52
CA SER A 38 4.89 -4.97 13.23
C SER A 38 4.35 -4.68 11.82
N LEU A 39 3.63 -5.62 11.23
CA LEU A 39 3.04 -5.46 9.90
C LEU A 39 2.14 -4.21 9.83
N SER A 40 1.47 -3.90 10.92
CA SER A 40 0.59 -2.76 11.04
C SER A 40 1.34 -1.42 11.12
N GLU A 41 2.42 -1.36 11.84
CA GLU A 41 3.29 -0.18 11.88
C GLU A 41 3.93 0.07 10.51
N LYS A 42 4.40 -0.98 9.83
CA LYS A 42 4.88 -0.89 8.45
C LYS A 42 3.79 -0.37 7.51
N LEU A 43 2.55 -0.87 7.64
CA LEU A 43 1.43 -0.43 6.80
C LEU A 43 1.15 1.06 6.99
N ASN A 44 1.05 1.52 8.23
CA ASN A 44 0.82 2.94 8.51
C ASN A 44 1.95 3.81 7.94
N LEU A 45 3.20 3.41 8.15
CA LEU A 45 4.37 4.15 7.71
C LEU A 45 4.46 4.22 6.17
N LEU A 46 4.29 3.08 5.50
CA LEU A 46 4.48 2.97 4.05
C LEU A 46 3.26 3.43 3.25
N ALA A 47 2.07 3.34 3.80
CA ALA A 47 0.87 3.95 3.23
C ALA A 47 0.89 5.48 3.38
N ASP A 48 1.36 5.99 4.53
CA ASP A 48 1.53 7.43 4.72
C ASP A 48 2.59 8.00 3.77
N ALA A 49 3.71 7.33 3.63
CA ALA A 49 4.76 7.71 2.67
C ALA A 49 4.26 7.68 1.21
N ALA A 50 3.33 6.78 0.86
CA ALA A 50 2.76 6.68 -0.47
C ALA A 50 1.84 7.85 -0.86
N LYS A 51 1.35 8.66 0.09
CA LYS A 51 0.54 9.87 -0.20
C LYS A 51 1.31 10.90 -1.01
N TYR A 52 2.61 10.97 -0.81
CA TYR A 52 3.49 11.92 -1.50
C TYR A 52 3.91 11.45 -2.90
N ASP A 53 3.49 10.26 -3.30
CA ASP A 53 3.68 9.80 -4.67
C ASP A 53 2.63 10.41 -5.59
N VAL A 54 3.07 11.32 -6.47
CA VAL A 54 2.22 12.20 -7.31
C VAL A 54 1.50 11.47 -8.44
N ALA A 55 1.73 10.18 -8.62
CA ALA A 55 1.15 9.41 -9.72
C ALA A 55 -0.38 9.17 -9.59
N CYS A 56 -1.00 9.63 -8.50
CA CYS A 56 -2.43 9.52 -8.28
C CYS A 56 -3.03 10.88 -7.95
N THR A 57 -3.91 11.38 -8.79
CA THR A 57 -4.59 12.69 -8.63
C THR A 57 -5.64 12.69 -7.52
N SER A 58 -6.08 11.53 -7.05
CA SER A 58 -6.99 11.37 -5.91
C SER A 58 -6.21 11.11 -4.61
N SER A 59 -5.34 12.03 -4.23
CA SER A 59 -4.63 11.96 -2.95
C SER A 59 -5.61 12.16 -1.80
N GLY A 60 -5.74 11.13 -1.02
CA GLY A 60 -6.51 10.90 0.15
C GLY A 60 -7.12 12.09 0.88
N VAL A 61 -8.43 12.07 1.03
CA VAL A 61 -9.13 12.89 2.01
C VAL A 61 -8.69 12.45 3.40
N ASN A 62 -7.92 13.29 4.06
CA ASN A 62 -7.50 13.06 5.44
C ASN A 62 -8.68 13.43 6.36
N ARG A 63 -9.56 12.47 6.64
CA ARG A 63 -10.64 12.61 7.61
C ARG A 63 -10.21 12.00 8.92
N ALA A 64 -9.60 12.80 9.79
CA ALA A 64 -9.40 12.40 11.17
C ALA A 64 -10.76 12.34 11.88
N GLY A 65 -11.13 11.17 12.36
CA GLY A 65 -12.36 11.00 13.13
C GLY A 65 -12.27 11.66 14.50
N LYS A 66 -13.41 12.13 15.00
CA LYS A 66 -13.56 12.61 16.38
C LYS A 66 -13.88 11.42 17.29
N GLN A 67 -13.19 11.35 18.42
CA GLN A 67 -13.44 10.32 19.43
C GLN A 67 -14.90 10.37 19.89
N GLY A 68 -15.60 9.22 19.85
CA GLY A 68 -17.01 9.12 20.27
C GLY A 68 -18.04 9.36 19.16
N HIS A 69 -17.65 9.58 17.92
CA HIS A 69 -18.55 9.72 16.77
C HIS A 69 -18.45 8.52 15.82
N LEU A 70 -19.59 8.11 15.25
CA LEU A 70 -19.64 7.13 14.17
C LEU A 70 -19.07 7.76 12.88
N GLY A 71 -18.32 6.98 12.09
CA GLY A 71 -17.76 7.44 10.83
C GLY A 71 -16.33 7.96 10.91
N ASN A 72 -15.52 7.39 11.78
CA ASN A 72 -14.08 7.67 11.83
C ASN A 72 -13.35 7.00 10.66
N SER A 73 -12.91 7.77 9.66
CA SER A 73 -12.01 7.26 8.64
C SER A 73 -10.56 7.55 9.03
N VAL A 74 -9.82 6.51 9.36
CA VAL A 74 -8.35 6.59 9.45
C VAL A 74 -7.81 6.54 8.03
N SER A 75 -6.77 7.31 7.75
CA SER A 75 -6.06 7.32 6.48
C SER A 75 -5.37 5.97 6.26
N CYS A 76 -5.99 5.09 5.48
CA CYS A 76 -5.59 3.68 5.37
C CYS A 76 -4.80 3.35 4.10
N GLY A 77 -4.27 4.33 3.37
CA GLY A 77 -3.56 4.06 2.11
C GLY A 77 -4.49 3.61 0.97
N ILE A 78 -5.80 3.76 1.10
CA ILE A 78 -6.73 3.46 0.02
C ILE A 78 -6.89 4.71 -0.85
N CYS A 79 -6.58 4.57 -2.13
CA CYS A 79 -6.86 5.59 -3.14
C CYS A 79 -7.99 5.14 -4.05
N HIS A 80 -8.69 6.10 -4.62
CA HIS A 80 -9.76 5.86 -5.57
C HIS A 80 -9.30 6.29 -6.96
N SER A 81 -9.47 5.39 -7.93
CA SER A 81 -9.24 5.66 -9.34
C SER A 81 -10.55 5.50 -10.09
N PHE A 82 -10.80 6.36 -11.08
CA PHE A 82 -11.97 6.25 -11.91
C PHE A 82 -11.62 5.57 -13.22
N SER A 83 -12.39 4.54 -13.57
CA SER A 83 -12.32 3.90 -14.87
C SER A 83 -13.00 4.77 -15.92
N SER A 84 -12.70 4.52 -17.20
CA SER A 84 -13.31 5.24 -18.35
C SER A 84 -14.84 5.10 -18.42
N ASP A 85 -15.39 4.06 -17.80
CA ASP A 85 -16.83 3.81 -17.69
C ASP A 85 -17.47 4.49 -16.46
N GLY A 86 -16.72 5.32 -15.73
CA GLY A 86 -17.20 6.08 -14.56
C GLY A 86 -17.20 5.30 -13.25
N ARG A 87 -16.79 4.01 -13.24
CA ARG A 87 -16.68 3.24 -11.99
C ARG A 87 -15.53 3.73 -11.14
N CYS A 88 -15.78 3.83 -9.84
CA CYS A 88 -14.76 4.10 -8.84
C CYS A 88 -14.09 2.78 -8.43
N ILE A 89 -12.78 2.69 -8.64
CA ILE A 89 -11.96 1.53 -8.27
C ILE A 89 -11.16 1.90 -7.03
N SER A 90 -11.31 1.12 -5.96
CA SER A 90 -10.57 1.30 -4.71
C SER A 90 -9.27 0.50 -4.74
N LEU A 91 -8.13 1.18 -4.58
CA LEU A 91 -6.80 0.58 -4.64
C LEU A 91 -6.09 0.74 -3.30
N LEU A 92 -5.44 -0.32 -2.81
CA LEU A 92 -4.47 -0.19 -1.73
C LEU A 92 -3.20 0.43 -2.30
N LYS A 93 -2.92 1.68 -1.91
CA LYS A 93 -1.73 2.40 -2.35
C LYS A 93 -0.66 2.35 -1.26
N ILE A 94 0.40 1.60 -1.52
CA ILE A 94 1.53 1.43 -0.61
C ILE A 94 2.87 1.53 -1.32
N LEU A 95 3.91 1.85 -0.55
CA LEU A 95 5.29 1.67 -0.98
C LEU A 95 5.77 0.27 -0.57
N GLN A 96 6.52 -0.38 -1.44
CA GLN A 96 7.28 -1.59 -1.08
C GLN A 96 8.34 -1.26 -0.03
N SER A 97 8.98 -0.10 -0.18
CA SER A 97 9.96 0.44 0.76
C SER A 97 9.95 1.97 0.72
N ASN A 98 10.25 2.61 1.85
CA ASN A 98 10.57 4.04 1.91
C ASN A 98 12.07 4.29 2.15
N ASP A 99 12.89 3.26 2.14
CA ASP A 99 14.35 3.37 2.23
C ASP A 99 14.92 3.68 0.85
N CYS A 100 15.45 4.90 0.67
CA CYS A 100 15.91 5.39 -0.61
C CYS A 100 17.40 5.75 -0.58
N ILE A 101 18.10 5.35 -1.63
CA ILE A 101 19.53 5.71 -1.82
C ILE A 101 19.71 7.12 -2.36
N TYR A 102 18.65 7.72 -2.95
CA TYR A 102 18.72 9.04 -3.56
C TYR A 102 18.31 10.15 -2.59
N ASP A 103 18.87 11.34 -2.81
CA ASP A 103 18.57 12.54 -2.03
C ASP A 103 17.85 13.61 -2.85
N CYS A 104 16.77 13.24 -3.56
CA CYS A 104 15.96 14.18 -4.33
C CYS A 104 15.34 15.22 -3.41
N LYS A 105 15.64 16.50 -3.60
CA LYS A 105 15.30 17.61 -2.69
C LYS A 105 13.80 17.74 -2.40
N TYR A 106 12.94 17.37 -3.33
CA TYR A 106 11.47 17.44 -3.18
C TYR A 106 10.86 16.19 -2.53
N CYS A 107 11.63 15.10 -2.37
CA CYS A 107 11.09 13.82 -1.93
C CYS A 107 11.14 13.67 -0.41
N VAL A 108 10.02 13.29 0.19
CA VAL A 108 9.94 13.04 1.64
C VAL A 108 10.74 11.81 2.07
N ASN A 109 10.95 10.85 1.14
CA ASN A 109 11.68 9.61 1.39
C ASN A 109 13.16 9.68 0.97
N ARG A 110 13.69 10.88 0.71
CA ARG A 110 15.10 11.08 0.36
C ARG A 110 16.03 10.56 1.46
N ALA A 111 17.23 10.13 1.09
CA ALA A 111 18.22 9.57 2.02
C ALA A 111 18.55 10.49 3.19
N GLY A 112 18.66 11.81 2.94
CA GLY A 112 19.01 12.82 3.95
C GLY A 112 17.87 13.19 4.91
N ASN A 113 16.66 12.64 4.78
CA ASN A 113 15.59 12.89 5.75
C ASN A 113 15.66 11.89 6.92
N ASP A 114 15.57 12.42 8.12
CA ASP A 114 15.45 11.63 9.34
C ASP A 114 14.01 11.13 9.50
N ARG A 115 13.72 10.02 8.83
CA ARG A 115 12.44 9.32 8.88
C ARG A 115 12.65 7.84 9.17
N GLN A 116 11.75 7.27 9.94
CA GLN A 116 11.72 5.82 10.14
C GLN A 116 11.62 5.09 8.81
N ARG A 117 12.51 4.12 8.59
CA ARG A 117 12.59 3.35 7.36
C ARG A 117 11.96 1.98 7.57
N ALA A 118 11.26 1.52 6.56
CA ALA A 118 10.67 0.19 6.53
C ALA A 118 10.64 -0.35 5.11
N THR A 119 10.63 -1.68 5.02
CA THR A 119 10.50 -2.41 3.77
C THR A 119 9.56 -3.58 4.01
N PHE A 120 8.57 -3.74 3.15
CA PHE A 120 7.75 -4.95 3.14
C PHE A 120 8.49 -6.09 2.46
N THR A 121 8.35 -7.29 3.00
CA THR A 121 8.63 -8.50 2.24
C THR A 121 7.53 -8.75 1.20
N PRO A 122 7.81 -9.50 0.13
CA PRO A 122 6.79 -9.90 -0.85
C PRO A 122 5.58 -10.58 -0.20
N GLU A 123 5.81 -11.43 0.79
CA GLU A 123 4.78 -12.17 1.52
C GLU A 123 3.89 -11.25 2.36
N GLU A 124 4.47 -10.25 3.01
CA GLU A 124 3.73 -9.25 3.79
C GLU A 124 2.76 -8.47 2.89
N VAL A 125 3.21 -8.00 1.71
CA VAL A 125 2.34 -7.31 0.75
C VAL A 125 1.22 -8.24 0.27
N CYS A 126 1.57 -9.47 -0.10
CA CYS A 126 0.56 -10.44 -0.57
C CYS A 126 -0.51 -10.72 0.49
N THR A 127 -0.11 -10.88 1.74
CA THR A 127 -1.03 -11.10 2.86
C THR A 127 -1.96 -9.90 3.03
N LEU A 128 -1.42 -8.68 3.08
CA LEU A 128 -2.20 -7.45 3.19
C LEU A 128 -3.22 -7.34 2.05
N VAL A 129 -2.76 -7.44 0.81
CA VAL A 129 -3.63 -7.30 -0.37
C VAL A 129 -4.74 -8.34 -0.36
N THR A 130 -4.42 -9.60 -0.05
CA THR A 130 -5.40 -10.69 -0.03
C THR A 130 -6.45 -10.49 1.06
N GLU A 131 -6.04 -10.10 2.25
CA GLU A 131 -6.94 -9.85 3.37
C GLU A 131 -7.86 -8.67 3.11
N PHE A 132 -7.34 -7.58 2.55
CA PHE A 132 -8.14 -6.41 2.19
C PHE A 132 -9.12 -6.70 1.05
N TYR A 133 -8.69 -7.46 0.06
CA TYR A 133 -9.53 -7.86 -1.08
C TYR A 133 -10.66 -8.79 -0.65
N ARG A 134 -10.37 -9.83 0.15
CA ARG A 134 -11.38 -10.77 0.67
C ARG A 134 -12.47 -10.08 1.49
N ARG A 135 -12.15 -8.98 2.12
CA ARG A 135 -13.08 -8.18 2.91
C ARG A 135 -13.77 -7.07 2.11
N ASN A 136 -13.57 -7.05 0.79
CA ASN A 136 -14.14 -6.05 -0.12
C ASN A 136 -13.76 -4.59 0.20
N TYR A 137 -12.57 -4.36 0.80
CA TYR A 137 -12.09 -3.00 1.06
C TYR A 137 -11.42 -2.40 -0.15
N ILE A 138 -10.82 -3.24 -1.00
CA ILE A 138 -10.10 -2.85 -2.20
C ILE A 138 -10.46 -3.75 -3.36
N GLU A 139 -10.33 -3.22 -4.56
CA GLU A 139 -10.46 -3.93 -5.83
C GLU A 139 -9.10 -4.19 -6.49
N GLY A 140 -8.05 -3.54 -5.96
CA GLY A 140 -6.71 -3.71 -6.49
C GLY A 140 -5.61 -3.14 -5.61
N LEU A 141 -4.40 -3.25 -6.15
CA LEU A 141 -3.15 -2.79 -5.55
C LEU A 141 -2.52 -1.70 -6.41
N PHE A 142 -2.09 -0.61 -5.78
CA PHE A 142 -1.15 0.36 -6.35
C PHE A 142 0.18 0.23 -5.61
N LEU A 143 1.18 -0.37 -6.28
CA LEU A 143 2.50 -0.60 -5.72
C LEU A 143 3.53 0.34 -6.32
N SER A 144 4.21 1.07 -5.48
CA SER A 144 5.41 1.83 -5.82
C SER A 144 6.52 1.55 -4.82
N SER A 145 7.69 2.13 -4.98
CA SER A 145 8.80 1.96 -4.04
C SER A 145 9.75 3.16 -4.09
N ALA A 146 10.39 3.45 -2.98
CA ALA A 146 11.66 4.15 -2.98
C ALA A 146 12.75 3.21 -3.54
N VAL A 147 13.86 3.74 -4.00
CA VAL A 147 14.93 2.95 -4.61
C VAL A 147 15.87 2.42 -3.54
N CYS A 148 15.72 1.14 -3.20
CA CYS A 148 16.56 0.45 -2.23
C CYS A 148 17.82 -0.10 -2.96
N LYS A 149 18.99 0.10 -2.41
CA LYS A 149 20.27 -0.40 -2.93
C LYS A 149 20.58 0.04 -4.38
N ASN A 150 19.75 -0.32 -5.34
CA ASN A 150 19.83 0.09 -6.73
C ASN A 150 18.47 -0.13 -7.44
N PRO A 151 18.26 0.46 -8.65
CA PRO A 151 17.02 0.31 -9.41
C PRO A 151 16.67 -1.14 -9.75
N ALA A 152 17.66 -1.94 -10.17
CA ALA A 152 17.44 -3.33 -10.56
C ALA A 152 16.96 -4.18 -9.38
N HIS A 153 17.60 -4.05 -8.22
CA HIS A 153 17.19 -4.76 -6.99
C HIS A 153 15.77 -4.38 -6.57
N THR A 154 15.43 -3.10 -6.67
CA THR A 154 14.09 -2.60 -6.30
C THR A 154 13.02 -3.18 -7.22
N MET A 155 13.27 -3.17 -8.53
CA MET A 155 12.34 -3.77 -9.50
C MET A 155 12.21 -5.27 -9.32
N GLU A 156 13.31 -5.98 -9.05
CA GLU A 156 13.27 -7.41 -8.76
C GLU A 156 12.42 -7.72 -7.52
N LEU A 157 12.53 -6.92 -6.46
CA LEU A 157 11.71 -7.07 -5.26
C LEU A 157 10.23 -6.88 -5.57
N MET A 158 9.89 -5.83 -6.32
CA MET A 158 8.52 -5.54 -6.76
C MET A 158 8.00 -6.66 -7.68
N TYR A 159 8.78 -7.11 -8.64
CA TYR A 159 8.43 -8.22 -9.53
C TYR A 159 8.11 -9.49 -8.73
N ARG A 160 8.96 -9.88 -7.77
CA ARG A 160 8.70 -11.04 -6.90
C ARG A 160 7.40 -10.91 -6.14
N THR A 161 7.09 -9.72 -5.64
CA THR A 161 5.83 -9.43 -4.96
C THR A 161 4.64 -9.70 -5.89
N LEU A 162 4.68 -9.19 -7.12
CA LEU A 162 3.59 -9.35 -8.09
C LEU A 162 3.47 -10.79 -8.58
N HIS A 163 4.60 -11.42 -8.87
CA HIS A 163 4.64 -12.82 -9.28
C HIS A 163 4.04 -13.74 -8.20
N LEU A 164 4.42 -13.50 -6.93
CA LEU A 164 3.87 -14.24 -5.80
C LEU A 164 2.36 -14.01 -5.65
N LEU A 165 1.94 -12.75 -5.78
CA LEU A 165 0.54 -12.34 -5.67
C LEU A 165 -0.33 -13.00 -6.76
N ARG A 166 0.13 -13.02 -8.00
CA ARG A 166 -0.59 -13.63 -9.13
C ARG A 166 -0.58 -15.16 -9.08
N ASN A 167 0.58 -15.76 -8.88
CA ASN A 167 0.74 -17.21 -9.06
C ASN A 167 0.39 -18.00 -7.79
N ARG A 168 0.83 -17.57 -6.62
CA ARG A 168 0.59 -18.30 -5.36
C ARG A 168 -0.72 -17.91 -4.70
N TYR A 169 -1.00 -16.59 -4.61
CA TYR A 169 -2.21 -16.08 -3.96
C TYR A 169 -3.40 -15.99 -4.91
N ARG A 170 -3.20 -16.23 -6.20
CA ARG A 170 -4.24 -16.23 -7.24
C ARG A 170 -5.08 -14.95 -7.26
N PHE A 171 -4.44 -13.83 -6.99
CA PHE A 171 -5.09 -12.53 -6.98
C PHE A 171 -5.41 -12.06 -8.39
N ASN A 172 -6.70 -11.90 -8.70
CA ASN A 172 -7.21 -11.45 -10.02
C ASN A 172 -7.64 -9.98 -10.02
N GLY A 173 -7.47 -9.24 -8.91
CA GLY A 173 -7.78 -7.83 -8.85
C GLY A 173 -6.85 -6.97 -9.69
N TYR A 174 -7.21 -5.69 -9.80
CA TYR A 174 -6.41 -4.72 -10.53
C TYR A 174 -5.03 -4.50 -9.88
N ILE A 175 -3.99 -4.41 -10.70
CA ILE A 175 -2.64 -4.09 -10.24
C ILE A 175 -2.11 -2.91 -11.04
N HIS A 176 -1.70 -1.86 -10.34
CA HIS A 176 -0.97 -0.73 -10.89
C HIS A 176 0.42 -0.69 -10.25
N VAL A 177 1.45 -0.65 -11.08
CA VAL A 177 2.84 -0.61 -10.63
C VAL A 177 3.52 0.61 -11.20
N LYS A 178 4.25 1.33 -10.34
CA LYS A 178 5.12 2.40 -10.78
C LYS A 178 6.53 1.87 -11.00
N ALA A 179 6.92 1.71 -12.24
CA ALA A 179 8.25 1.24 -12.61
C ALA A 179 9.34 2.21 -12.15
N ILE A 180 10.48 1.67 -11.77
CA ILE A 180 11.66 2.44 -11.32
C ILE A 180 12.51 2.80 -12.52
N PRO A 181 12.77 4.09 -12.78
CA PRO A 181 13.64 4.52 -13.86
C PRO A 181 15.06 3.95 -13.72
N GLY A 182 15.66 3.55 -14.84
CA GLY A 182 17.02 2.98 -14.88
C GLY A 182 17.10 1.50 -14.47
N ALA A 183 15.97 0.86 -14.20
CA ALA A 183 15.93 -0.59 -14.02
C ALA A 183 15.93 -1.32 -15.37
N PRO A 184 16.39 -2.60 -15.41
CA PRO A 184 16.24 -3.46 -16.57
C PRO A 184 14.76 -3.59 -16.99
N VAL A 185 14.52 -3.76 -18.29
CA VAL A 185 13.15 -3.81 -18.85
C VAL A 185 12.50 -5.18 -18.61
N GLU A 186 13.29 -6.23 -18.50
CA GLU A 186 12.82 -7.62 -18.39
C GLU A 186 11.78 -7.84 -17.29
N PRO A 187 11.96 -7.36 -16.04
CA PRO A 187 10.96 -7.56 -15.00
C PRO A 187 9.61 -6.91 -15.29
N VAL A 188 9.61 -5.84 -16.10
CA VAL A 188 8.38 -5.12 -16.45
C VAL A 188 7.59 -5.84 -17.55
N SER A 189 8.25 -6.60 -18.40
CA SER A 189 7.61 -7.31 -19.52
C SER A 189 6.86 -8.57 -19.10
N TYR A 190 7.06 -9.06 -17.88
CA TYR A 190 6.41 -10.26 -17.34
C TYR A 190 5.24 -9.97 -16.37
N THR A 191 4.90 -8.71 -16.15
CA THR A 191 3.78 -8.29 -15.30
C THR A 191 2.59 -7.80 -16.12
#